data_24c81c759f3fa231de7a7f08cbb80f9f
#
_entry.id   24c81c759f3fa231de7a7f08cbb80f9f
#
_cell.length_a   1.000
_cell.length_b   1.000
_cell.length_c   1.000
_cell.angle_alpha   90.00
_cell.angle_beta   90.00
_cell.angle_gamma   90.00
#
_symmetry.space_group_name_H-M   'P 1'
#
loop_
_entity.id
_entity.type
_entity.pdbx_description
1 polymer ?
#
loop_
_entity_poly.entity_id
_entity_poly.type
_entity_poly.pdbx_seq_one_letter_code
_entity_poly.pdbx_strand_id
1 'polypeptide(L)'
;FKIWIGHEEKNAAWEYLARARDELAAKSGAIDDKEKLALAWRELYIAEGSDWNWWYGPEHHSANDRDFDELYRKHLSNVYQALGAEPPVYLAQPIAGGVVRPTFAPQTAYIHPRVRADFTRYFDWIGAAMYTADRRSGSMHGKQFVLDAVYAGIDERYLYGRMDFAEAPPKERCEI
;
A
#
# COMPACT_ATOMS: atom_id res chain seq x y z
N PHE A 1 10.89 -15.64 0.60
CA PHE A 1 10.14 -15.35 1.84
C PHE A 1 9.84 -13.85 2.05
N LYS A 2 10.50 -12.91 1.35
CA LYS A 2 10.27 -11.46 1.51
C LYS A 2 8.81 -11.00 1.29
N ILE A 3 8.05 -11.73 0.50
CA ILE A 3 6.63 -11.44 0.23
C ILE A 3 5.79 -11.55 1.51
N TRP A 4 6.17 -12.42 2.42
CA TRP A 4 5.36 -12.78 3.60
C TRP A 4 5.93 -12.24 4.90
N ILE A 5 7.24 -12.00 4.98
CA ILE A 5 7.95 -11.69 6.21
C ILE A 5 9.19 -10.85 5.92
N GLY A 6 9.59 -10.01 6.87
CA GLY A 6 10.84 -9.25 6.83
C GLY A 6 10.67 -7.75 6.63
N HIS A 7 9.52 -7.27 6.15
CA HIS A 7 9.17 -5.85 6.17
C HIS A 7 8.50 -5.49 7.49
N GLU A 8 8.68 -4.27 7.98
CA GLU A 8 8.13 -3.82 9.27
C GLU A 8 6.62 -4.00 9.36
N GLU A 9 5.88 -3.62 8.30
CA GLU A 9 4.42 -3.75 8.24
C GLU A 9 3.99 -5.23 8.28
N LYS A 10 4.66 -6.09 7.52
CA LYS A 10 4.38 -7.54 7.52
C LYS A 10 4.65 -8.17 8.88
N ASN A 11 5.77 -7.79 9.50
CA ASN A 11 6.13 -8.28 10.82
C ASN A 11 5.13 -7.80 11.88
N ALA A 12 4.69 -6.54 11.81
CA ALA A 12 3.66 -6.01 12.70
C ALA A 12 2.33 -6.74 12.53
N ALA A 13 1.91 -7.02 11.29
CA ALA A 13 0.69 -7.78 11.03
C ALA A 13 0.75 -9.19 11.64
N TRP A 14 1.85 -9.91 11.46
CA TRP A 14 2.08 -11.22 12.09
C TRP A 14 2.11 -11.15 13.60
N GLU A 15 2.72 -10.13 14.17
CA GLU A 15 2.78 -9.94 15.61
C GLU A 15 1.37 -9.69 16.19
N TYR A 16 0.55 -8.87 15.53
CA TYR A 16 -0.82 -8.58 15.97
C TYR A 16 -1.70 -9.83 15.90
N LEU A 17 -1.55 -10.64 14.85
CA LEU A 17 -2.22 -11.93 14.71
C LEU A 17 -1.83 -12.89 15.83
N ALA A 18 -0.53 -13.05 16.08
CA ALA A 18 -0.02 -13.91 17.13
C ALA A 18 -0.56 -13.51 18.51
N ARG A 19 -0.55 -12.24 18.83
CA ARG A 19 -1.11 -11.74 20.11
C ARG A 19 -2.61 -12.02 20.25
N ALA A 20 -3.40 -11.83 19.18
CA ALA A 20 -4.82 -12.14 19.20
C ALA A 20 -5.08 -13.64 19.38
N ARG A 21 -4.26 -14.49 18.75
CA ARG A 21 -4.31 -15.95 18.90
C ARG A 21 -3.97 -16.41 20.31
N ASP A 22 -2.91 -15.85 20.89
CA ASP A 22 -2.48 -16.19 22.25
C ASP A 22 -3.56 -15.80 23.27
N GLU A 23 -4.17 -14.62 23.11
CA GLU A 23 -5.27 -14.15 23.95
C GLU A 23 -6.50 -15.07 23.84
N LEU A 24 -6.89 -15.44 22.61
CA LEU A 24 -8.00 -16.36 22.38
C LEU A 24 -7.71 -17.73 22.98
N ALA A 25 -6.51 -18.28 22.79
CA ALA A 25 -6.12 -19.57 23.34
C ALA A 25 -6.16 -19.55 24.87
N ALA A 26 -5.65 -18.49 25.50
CA ALA A 26 -5.64 -18.34 26.96
C ALA A 26 -7.05 -18.22 27.56
N LYS A 27 -7.98 -17.56 26.88
CA LYS A 27 -9.34 -17.29 27.40
C LYS A 27 -10.39 -18.31 26.95
N SER A 28 -10.12 -19.12 25.95
CA SER A 28 -11.09 -20.07 25.35
C SER A 28 -11.72 -21.02 26.38
N GLY A 29 -10.97 -21.46 27.38
CA GLY A 29 -11.44 -22.36 28.42
C GLY A 29 -12.35 -21.71 29.49
N ALA A 30 -12.39 -20.37 29.53
CA ALA A 30 -13.18 -19.61 30.49
C ALA A 30 -14.48 -19.04 29.90
N ILE A 31 -14.73 -19.27 28.61
CA ILE A 31 -15.90 -18.74 27.91
C ILE A 31 -16.96 -19.84 27.80
N ASP A 32 -18.05 -19.67 28.54
CA ASP A 32 -19.20 -20.60 28.49
C ASP A 32 -20.06 -20.42 27.22
N ASP A 33 -20.06 -19.24 26.64
CA ASP A 33 -20.82 -18.89 25.44
C ASP A 33 -20.13 -19.46 24.19
N LYS A 34 -20.64 -20.59 23.74
CA LYS A 34 -20.09 -21.31 22.56
C LYS A 34 -20.21 -20.51 21.27
N GLU A 35 -21.22 -19.65 21.13
CA GLU A 35 -21.41 -18.83 19.93
C GLU A 35 -20.36 -17.72 19.86
N LYS A 36 -20.09 -17.05 20.97
CA LYS A 36 -19.01 -16.07 21.06
C LYS A 36 -17.65 -16.68 20.82
N LEU A 37 -17.41 -17.85 21.40
CA LEU A 37 -16.15 -18.56 21.20
C LEU A 37 -15.98 -18.97 19.72
N ALA A 38 -17.02 -19.49 19.09
CA ALA A 38 -17.01 -19.81 17.66
C ALA A 38 -16.79 -18.59 16.77
N LEU A 39 -17.40 -17.46 17.14
CA LEU A 39 -17.18 -16.18 16.43
C LEU A 39 -15.72 -15.73 16.57
N ALA A 40 -15.14 -15.78 17.77
CA ALA A 40 -13.75 -15.39 17.98
C ALA A 40 -12.78 -16.24 17.13
N TRP A 41 -12.97 -17.55 17.09
CA TRP A 41 -12.17 -18.44 16.24
C TRP A 41 -12.36 -18.15 14.75
N ARG A 42 -13.59 -17.89 14.32
CA ARG A 42 -13.87 -17.53 12.93
C ARG A 42 -13.17 -16.24 12.51
N GLU A 43 -13.23 -15.20 13.33
CA GLU A 43 -12.56 -13.93 13.07
C GLU A 43 -11.04 -14.10 13.00
N LEU A 44 -10.48 -14.89 13.89
CA LEU A 44 -9.05 -15.22 13.86
C LEU A 44 -8.67 -15.97 12.57
N TYR A 45 -9.42 -16.99 12.18
CA TYR A 45 -9.13 -17.76 10.95
C TYR A 45 -9.25 -16.90 9.69
N ILE A 46 -10.15 -15.92 9.66
CA ILE A 46 -10.21 -14.95 8.57
C ILE A 46 -8.91 -14.13 8.54
N ALA A 47 -8.43 -13.66 9.70
CA ALA A 47 -7.19 -12.89 9.79
C ALA A 47 -5.93 -13.75 9.52
N GLU A 48 -5.97 -15.07 9.70
CA GLU A 48 -4.89 -16.01 9.34
C GLU A 48 -4.76 -16.20 7.81
N GLY A 49 -5.71 -15.72 7.02
CA GLY A 49 -5.64 -15.77 5.57
C GLY A 49 -4.36 -15.11 5.04
N SER A 50 -3.67 -15.80 4.15
CA SER A 50 -2.39 -15.35 3.63
C SER A 50 -2.47 -14.05 2.81
N ASP A 51 -3.65 -13.72 2.31
CA ASP A 51 -3.87 -12.60 1.42
C ASP A 51 -3.61 -11.24 2.10
N TRP A 52 -3.85 -11.13 3.40
CA TRP A 52 -3.61 -9.89 4.14
C TRP A 52 -2.15 -9.44 4.07
N ASN A 53 -1.22 -10.35 4.35
CA ASN A 53 0.21 -10.06 4.35
C ASN A 53 0.79 -9.76 2.96
N TRP A 54 0.06 -10.15 1.91
CA TRP A 54 0.42 -9.83 0.54
C TRP A 54 0.40 -8.32 0.28
N TRP A 55 -0.53 -7.60 0.90
CA TRP A 55 -0.74 -6.17 0.67
C TRP A 55 0.11 -5.26 1.55
N TYR A 56 0.81 -5.81 2.54
CA TYR A 56 1.76 -5.05 3.35
C TYR A 56 3.14 -4.98 2.70
N GLY A 57 3.84 -3.85 2.95
CA GLY A 57 5.18 -3.62 2.43
C GLY A 57 5.19 -3.04 1.01
N PRO A 58 6.37 -2.73 0.48
CA PRO A 58 6.52 -1.95 -0.75
C PRO A 58 6.33 -2.76 -2.04
N GLU A 59 6.25 -4.10 -1.96
CA GLU A 59 6.27 -4.95 -3.15
C GLU A 59 4.93 -5.01 -3.87
N HIS A 60 3.83 -4.90 -3.11
CA HIS A 60 2.48 -5.00 -3.65
C HIS A 60 1.63 -3.86 -3.10
N HIS A 61 0.96 -3.15 -3.98
CA HIS A 61 0.06 -2.07 -3.62
C HIS A 61 -1.19 -2.08 -4.50
N SER A 62 -2.31 -1.67 -3.92
CA SER A 62 -3.55 -1.45 -4.63
C SER A 62 -4.21 -0.16 -4.17
N ALA A 63 -5.24 0.27 -4.87
CA ALA A 63 -6.08 1.38 -4.42
C ALA A 63 -6.81 1.06 -3.10
N ASN A 64 -6.89 -0.22 -2.73
CA ASN A 64 -7.63 -0.73 -1.59
C ASN A 64 -6.74 -1.10 -0.39
N ASP A 65 -5.44 -0.77 -0.42
CA ASP A 65 -4.52 -1.13 0.67
C ASP A 65 -5.02 -0.66 2.04
N ARG A 66 -5.59 0.54 2.09
CA ARG A 66 -6.19 1.08 3.30
C ARG A 66 -7.38 0.25 3.77
N ASP A 67 -8.24 -0.16 2.86
CA ASP A 67 -9.44 -0.93 3.19
C ASP A 67 -9.06 -2.34 3.66
N PHE A 68 -8.03 -2.95 3.04
CA PHE A 68 -7.48 -4.22 3.49
C PHE A 68 -6.88 -4.12 4.88
N ASP A 69 -6.08 -3.10 5.16
CA ASP A 69 -5.50 -2.86 6.49
C ASP A 69 -6.59 -2.66 7.55
N GLU A 70 -7.61 -1.86 7.24
CA GLU A 70 -8.73 -1.61 8.15
C GLU A 70 -9.52 -2.90 8.42
N LEU A 71 -9.83 -3.68 7.39
CA LEU A 71 -10.53 -4.96 7.53
C LEU A 71 -9.73 -5.97 8.36
N TYR A 72 -8.44 -6.10 8.09
CA TYR A 72 -7.56 -6.97 8.85
C TYR A 72 -7.57 -6.63 10.34
N ARG A 73 -7.33 -5.38 10.69
CA ARG A 73 -7.36 -4.91 12.08
C ARG A 73 -8.74 -5.04 12.71
N LYS A 74 -9.80 -4.89 11.92
CA LYS A 74 -11.18 -5.10 12.38
C LYS A 74 -11.42 -6.57 12.75
N HIS A 75 -10.98 -7.52 11.93
CA HIS A 75 -11.09 -8.94 12.25
C HIS A 75 -10.34 -9.28 13.54
N LEU A 76 -9.12 -8.79 13.71
CA LEU A 76 -8.37 -8.94 14.96
C LEU A 76 -9.10 -8.28 16.16
N SER A 77 -9.65 -7.08 15.98
CA SER A 77 -10.43 -6.40 17.03
C SER A 77 -11.68 -7.20 17.42
N ASN A 78 -12.36 -7.80 16.45
CA ASN A 78 -13.53 -8.65 16.69
C ASN A 78 -13.20 -9.87 17.54
N VAL A 79 -11.99 -10.44 17.43
CA VAL A 79 -11.53 -11.51 18.32
C VAL A 79 -11.60 -11.06 19.77
N TYR A 80 -11.01 -9.91 20.10
CA TYR A 80 -11.03 -9.37 21.47
C TYR A 80 -12.46 -9.06 21.93
N GLN A 81 -13.28 -8.43 21.08
CA GLN A 81 -14.66 -8.12 21.42
C GLN A 81 -15.51 -9.37 21.69
N ALA A 82 -15.34 -10.42 20.89
CA ALA A 82 -16.01 -11.70 21.12
C ALA A 82 -15.60 -12.36 22.45
N LEU A 83 -14.36 -12.12 22.89
CA LEU A 83 -13.84 -12.54 24.20
C LEU A 83 -14.34 -11.66 25.36
N GLY A 84 -15.13 -10.58 25.08
CA GLY A 84 -15.55 -9.61 26.07
C GLY A 84 -14.42 -8.68 26.56
N ALA A 85 -13.34 -8.57 25.79
CA ALA A 85 -12.20 -7.71 26.09
C ALA A 85 -12.17 -6.47 25.18
N GLU A 86 -11.60 -5.37 25.66
CA GLU A 86 -11.32 -4.23 24.79
C GLU A 86 -10.18 -4.54 23.83
N PRO A 87 -10.35 -4.23 22.54
CA PRO A 87 -9.25 -4.36 21.58
C PRO A 87 -8.06 -3.48 21.97
N PRO A 88 -6.83 -3.98 21.87
CA PRO A 88 -5.63 -3.19 22.12
C PRO A 88 -5.53 -1.95 21.25
N VAL A 89 -5.01 -0.85 21.83
CA VAL A 89 -4.92 0.46 21.17
C VAL A 89 -4.15 0.43 19.85
N TYR A 90 -3.16 -0.46 19.71
CA TYR A 90 -2.40 -0.59 18.48
C TYR A 90 -3.26 -1.04 17.28
N LEU A 91 -4.38 -1.76 17.50
CA LEU A 91 -5.32 -2.12 16.44
C LEU A 91 -6.15 -0.93 15.92
N ALA A 92 -6.19 0.17 16.63
CA ALA A 92 -6.82 1.40 16.16
C ALA A 92 -5.95 2.18 15.16
N GLN A 93 -4.66 1.86 15.07
CA GLN A 93 -3.73 2.55 14.19
C GLN A 93 -3.42 1.73 12.93
N PRO A 94 -3.32 2.36 11.75
CA PRO A 94 -2.95 1.66 10.53
C PRO A 94 -1.59 0.98 10.65
N ILE A 95 -1.49 -0.25 10.16
CA ILE A 95 -0.21 -0.96 9.96
C ILE A 95 0.44 -0.45 8.69
N ALA A 96 -0.36 -0.28 7.62
CA ALA A 96 0.12 0.28 6.36
C ALA A 96 0.47 1.76 6.54
N GLY A 97 1.76 2.03 6.71
CA GLY A 97 2.31 3.40 6.87
C GLY A 97 2.56 4.12 5.55
N GLY A 98 2.26 3.50 4.42
CA GLY A 98 2.56 4.04 3.11
C GLY A 98 1.80 5.35 2.83
N VAL A 99 2.52 6.43 2.62
CA VAL A 99 1.99 7.64 1.98
C VAL A 99 1.49 7.21 0.60
N VAL A 100 0.17 7.14 0.42
CA VAL A 100 -0.43 6.95 -0.91
C VAL A 100 -0.01 8.16 -1.75
N ARG A 101 1.04 8.00 -2.53
CA ARG A 101 1.38 8.98 -3.54
C ARG A 101 0.28 8.91 -4.60
N PRO A 102 -0.42 10.01 -4.88
CA PRO A 102 -1.43 9.98 -5.92
C PRO A 102 -0.77 9.59 -7.24
N THR A 103 -1.34 8.64 -7.95
CA THR A 103 -0.89 8.24 -9.29
C THR A 103 -1.03 9.37 -10.30
N PHE A 104 -1.89 10.34 -10.00
CA PHE A 104 -2.11 11.52 -10.82
C PHE A 104 -2.24 12.76 -9.94
N ALA A 105 -1.50 13.81 -10.29
CA ALA A 105 -1.65 15.15 -9.75
C ALA A 105 -1.93 16.12 -10.92
N PRO A 106 -3.00 16.91 -10.89
CA PRO A 106 -3.28 17.89 -11.94
C PRO A 106 -2.27 19.04 -11.92
N GLN A 107 -2.15 19.75 -13.04
CA GLN A 107 -1.37 20.97 -13.12
C GLN A 107 -1.95 22.03 -12.17
N THR A 108 -1.10 22.67 -11.38
CA THR A 108 -1.49 23.70 -10.40
C THR A 108 -1.00 25.10 -10.74
N ALA A 109 -0.02 25.22 -11.63
CA ALA A 109 0.54 26.49 -12.06
C ALA A 109 1.12 26.38 -13.48
N TYR A 110 1.28 27.51 -14.17
CA TYR A 110 2.08 27.57 -15.40
C TYR A 110 3.53 27.18 -15.10
N ILE A 111 4.14 26.46 -16.05
CA ILE A 111 5.52 26.02 -15.91
C ILE A 111 6.36 26.57 -17.05
N HIS A 112 7.60 26.91 -16.76
CA HIS A 112 8.57 27.43 -17.74
C HIS A 112 9.86 26.60 -17.70
N PRO A 113 9.79 25.28 -18.03
CA PRO A 113 10.94 24.41 -17.91
C PRO A 113 11.99 24.74 -18.96
N ARG A 114 13.23 24.66 -18.54
CA ARG A 114 14.36 24.70 -19.50
C ARG A 114 14.52 23.32 -20.10
N VAL A 115 14.03 23.18 -21.32
CA VAL A 115 14.19 21.89 -22.05
C VAL A 115 15.66 21.72 -22.45
N ARG A 116 16.32 20.73 -21.88
CA ARG A 116 17.72 20.39 -22.12
C ARG A 116 17.87 18.88 -22.26
N ALA A 117 18.88 18.49 -23.04
CA ALA A 117 19.17 17.08 -23.28
C ALA A 117 20.04 16.44 -22.18
N ASP A 118 20.72 17.26 -21.37
CA ASP A 118 21.74 16.80 -20.41
C ASP A 118 21.21 16.53 -18.99
N PHE A 119 20.31 17.38 -18.52
CA PHE A 119 19.67 17.17 -17.23
C PHE A 119 18.40 18.00 -17.05
N THR A 120 17.54 17.55 -16.16
CA THR A 120 16.28 18.22 -15.82
C THR A 120 16.32 18.70 -14.37
N ARG A 121 16.01 19.96 -14.12
CA ARG A 121 15.91 20.50 -12.77
C ARG A 121 14.53 20.21 -12.20
N TYR A 122 14.50 19.74 -10.98
CA TYR A 122 13.25 19.50 -10.24
C TYR A 122 12.35 20.74 -10.19
N PHE A 123 12.94 21.90 -9.90
CA PHE A 123 12.21 23.16 -9.72
C PHE A 123 11.54 23.66 -11.01
N ASP A 124 12.04 23.28 -12.18
CA ASP A 124 11.47 23.71 -13.47
C ASP A 124 10.10 23.03 -13.73
N TRP A 125 9.77 21.97 -13.01
CA TRP A 125 8.54 21.18 -13.17
C TRP A 125 7.59 21.26 -11.98
N ILE A 126 7.85 22.15 -11.01
CA ILE A 126 6.92 22.39 -9.91
C ILE A 126 5.65 23.01 -10.48
N GLY A 127 4.50 22.43 -10.14
CA GLY A 127 3.21 22.86 -10.64
C GLY A 127 2.75 22.15 -11.92
N ALA A 128 3.59 21.33 -12.56
CA ALA A 128 3.18 20.46 -13.65
C ALA A 128 2.18 19.39 -13.19
N ALA A 129 1.32 18.94 -14.09
CA ALA A 129 0.62 17.69 -13.90
C ALA A 129 1.63 16.54 -13.86
N MET A 130 1.42 15.59 -12.98
CA MET A 130 2.28 14.43 -12.82
C MET A 130 1.45 13.16 -12.80
N TYR A 131 1.84 12.19 -13.60
CA TYR A 131 1.37 10.82 -13.53
C TYR A 131 2.54 9.94 -13.12
N THR A 132 2.38 9.18 -12.05
CA THR A 132 3.35 8.17 -11.63
C THR A 132 2.83 6.80 -12.04
N ALA A 133 3.68 6.00 -12.67
CA ALA A 133 3.29 4.64 -13.05
C ALA A 133 2.79 3.88 -11.81
N ASP A 134 1.57 3.36 -11.90
CA ASP A 134 0.99 2.60 -10.80
C ASP A 134 1.66 1.24 -10.70
N ARG A 135 2.67 1.16 -9.83
CA ARG A 135 3.35 -0.09 -9.51
C ARG A 135 2.50 -1.03 -8.66
N ARG A 136 1.28 -0.60 -8.28
CA ARG A 136 0.33 -1.28 -7.42
C ARG A 136 -0.54 -2.30 -8.14
N SER A 137 -0.39 -2.52 -9.43
CA SER A 137 -1.19 -3.51 -10.14
C SER A 137 -0.74 -4.92 -9.78
N GLY A 138 -1.47 -5.53 -8.86
CA GLY A 138 -1.24 -6.88 -8.36
C GLY A 138 -1.32 -7.95 -9.43
N SER A 139 -0.20 -8.24 -10.05
CA SER A 139 -0.01 -9.53 -10.69
C SER A 139 1.09 -10.26 -9.92
N MET A 140 0.93 -11.55 -9.72
CA MET A 140 1.92 -12.42 -9.07
C MET A 140 3.29 -12.44 -9.79
N HIS A 141 3.38 -11.76 -10.91
CA HIS A 141 4.59 -11.61 -11.70
C HIS A 141 4.90 -10.12 -11.79
N GLY A 142 6.00 -9.69 -11.17
CA GLY A 142 6.44 -8.30 -11.19
C GLY A 142 6.49 -7.76 -12.61
N LYS A 143 5.68 -6.74 -12.90
CA LYS A 143 5.76 -6.03 -14.17
C LYS A 143 7.00 -5.14 -14.13
N GLN A 144 7.84 -5.25 -15.13
CA GLN A 144 8.87 -4.24 -15.37
C GLN A 144 8.20 -3.01 -15.98
N PHE A 145 8.27 -1.89 -15.27
CA PHE A 145 7.76 -0.63 -15.77
C PHE A 145 8.89 0.10 -16.49
N VAL A 146 8.63 0.47 -17.71
CA VAL A 146 9.58 1.26 -18.52
C VAL A 146 9.60 2.71 -18.05
N LEU A 147 8.41 3.26 -17.73
CA LEU A 147 8.25 4.62 -17.26
C LEU A 147 8.09 4.63 -15.73
N ASP A 148 8.73 5.59 -15.08
CA ASP A 148 8.57 5.90 -13.66
C ASP A 148 7.53 7.01 -13.46
N ALA A 149 7.65 8.11 -14.21
CA ALA A 149 6.72 9.21 -14.17
C ALA A 149 6.59 9.91 -15.53
N VAL A 150 5.43 10.53 -15.74
CA VAL A 150 5.17 11.41 -16.88
C VAL A 150 4.72 12.76 -16.32
N TYR A 151 5.32 13.84 -16.79
CA TYR A 151 4.94 15.19 -16.45
C TYR A 151 4.38 15.89 -17.67
N ALA A 152 3.35 16.69 -17.47
CA ALA A 152 2.79 17.55 -18.49
C ALA A 152 2.45 18.93 -17.91
N GLY A 153 2.65 19.98 -18.69
CA GLY A 153 2.29 21.32 -18.26
C GLY A 153 2.33 22.31 -19.40
N ILE A 154 1.65 23.42 -19.19
CA ILE A 154 1.56 24.51 -20.18
C ILE A 154 2.05 25.83 -19.60
N ASP A 155 2.49 26.72 -20.47
CA ASP A 155 2.53 28.15 -20.26
C ASP A 155 1.56 28.86 -21.23
N GLU A 156 1.74 30.14 -21.47
CA GLU A 156 0.88 30.93 -22.38
C GLU A 156 1.06 30.56 -23.85
N ARG A 157 2.11 29.82 -24.21
CA ARG A 157 2.50 29.54 -25.60
C ARG A 157 2.75 28.08 -25.91
N TYR A 158 3.22 27.32 -24.93
CA TYR A 158 3.76 25.97 -25.16
C TYR A 158 3.13 24.93 -24.24
N LEU A 159 3.06 23.72 -24.78
CA LEU A 159 2.82 22.50 -24.01
C LEU A 159 4.18 21.80 -23.82
N TYR A 160 4.47 21.44 -22.58
CA TYR A 160 5.69 20.74 -22.19
C TYR A 160 5.34 19.33 -21.73
N GLY A 161 6.17 18.38 -22.13
CA GLY A 161 6.09 16.99 -21.67
C GLY A 161 7.46 16.48 -21.23
N ARG A 162 7.47 15.63 -20.20
CA ARG A 162 8.66 14.96 -19.71
C ARG A 162 8.30 13.53 -19.33
N MET A 163 9.14 12.58 -19.73
CA MET A 163 9.03 11.17 -19.34
C MET A 163 10.27 10.79 -18.56
N ASP A 164 10.07 10.28 -17.36
CA ASP A 164 11.12 9.70 -16.54
C ASP A 164 11.04 8.19 -16.67
N PHE A 165 12.15 7.58 -17.04
CA PHE A 165 12.26 6.13 -17.20
C PHE A 165 12.75 5.50 -15.89
N ALA A 166 12.22 4.33 -15.56
CA ALA A 166 12.61 3.58 -14.36
C ALA A 166 14.07 3.08 -14.43
N GLU A 167 14.54 2.80 -15.67
CA GLU A 167 15.92 2.44 -16.00
C GLU A 167 16.34 3.24 -17.22
N ALA A 168 17.61 3.11 -17.63
CA ALA A 168 18.07 3.74 -18.86
C ALA A 168 17.16 3.33 -20.03
N PRO A 169 16.74 4.28 -20.89
CA PRO A 169 15.81 3.97 -21.97
C PRO A 169 16.37 2.85 -22.85
N PRO A 170 15.50 1.93 -23.29
CA PRO A 170 15.96 0.84 -24.15
C PRO A 170 16.62 1.40 -25.39
N LYS A 171 17.72 0.77 -25.81
CA LYS A 171 18.45 1.17 -27.04
C LYS A 171 17.66 0.88 -28.32
N GLU A 172 16.59 0.13 -28.22
CA GLU A 172 15.68 -0.17 -29.31
C GLU A 172 14.66 0.95 -29.50
N ARG A 173 14.18 1.10 -30.73
CA ARG A 173 13.24 2.15 -31.11
C ARG A 173 11.94 2.00 -30.32
N CYS A 174 11.60 3.00 -29.48
CA CYS A 174 10.26 3.13 -28.91
C CYS A 174 9.35 3.82 -29.93
N GLU A 175 8.27 3.17 -30.32
CA GLU A 175 7.13 3.81 -30.99
C GLU A 175 6.13 4.22 -29.91
N ILE A 176 5.75 5.51 -29.92
CA ILE A 176 4.74 6.09 -29.01
C ILE A 176 3.45 6.21 -29.79
#